data_ac24032adad6b11ea36dde62f2aea978
#
_entry.id   ac24032adad6b11ea36dde62f2aea978
#
_cell.length_a   1.000
_cell.length_b   1.000
_cell.length_c   1.000
_cell.angle_alpha   90.00
_cell.angle_beta   90.00
_cell.angle_gamma   90.00
#
_symmetry.space_group_name_H-M   'P 1'
#
loop_
_entity.id
_entity.type
_entity.pdbx_description
1 polymer ?
#
loop_
_entity_poly.entity_id
_entity_poly.type
_entity_poly.pdbx_seq_one_letter_code
_entity_poly.pdbx_strand_id
1 'polypeptide(L)'
;RCIDNGAVAVEGAKIYRGGLWGELEALPGIEKIIDLGNAVIMPGFINTHTHLDLTNLHNRIKPTSNFTHWVFQVIGARMRWKDEDYVSSIEKGAKLCMESGVTTVADISNTGHAFSVLKKSPLRKVVYKEIIGLKPEQAADIMEKLKEEIPQIKTDELLSVGLSPHAPYSVSRELYQAACGFAGESRLPVCTHLAETLDEVEFLTKGTGSFPTFLRQI
;
A
#
# COMPACT_ATOMS: atom_id res chain seq x y z
N ARG A 1 -13.96 7.19 -23.82
CA ARG A 1 -13.91 8.10 -24.98
C ARG A 1 -13.42 9.44 -24.49
N CYS A 2 -12.42 10.04 -25.16
CA CYS A 2 -12.00 11.42 -24.90
C CYS A 2 -13.10 12.38 -25.38
N ILE A 3 -13.26 13.49 -24.67
CA ILE A 3 -14.15 14.59 -25.03
C ILE A 3 -13.25 15.78 -25.35
N ASP A 4 -13.17 16.15 -26.64
CA ASP A 4 -12.43 17.34 -27.07
C ASP A 4 -13.15 18.58 -26.58
N ASN A 5 -12.41 19.60 -26.13
CA ASN A 5 -12.92 20.77 -25.47
C ASN A 5 -13.87 20.42 -24.31
N GLY A 6 -13.45 19.40 -23.54
CA GLY A 6 -14.19 18.88 -22.40
C GLY A 6 -14.02 19.73 -21.15
N ALA A 7 -14.98 19.65 -20.25
CA ALA A 7 -14.92 20.26 -18.94
C ALA A 7 -15.52 19.37 -17.85
N VAL A 8 -15.18 19.67 -16.60
CA VAL A 8 -15.73 19.01 -15.43
C VAL A 8 -16.23 20.07 -14.46
N ALA A 9 -17.52 20.03 -14.14
CA ALA A 9 -18.11 20.83 -13.09
C ALA A 9 -17.99 20.08 -11.75
N VAL A 10 -17.52 20.78 -10.72
CA VAL A 10 -17.30 20.25 -9.37
C VAL A 10 -18.12 21.04 -8.37
N GLU A 11 -18.81 20.37 -7.46
CA GLU A 11 -19.53 20.95 -6.34
C GLU A 11 -18.98 20.37 -5.03
N GLY A 12 -18.32 21.20 -4.22
CA GLY A 12 -17.61 20.76 -3.04
C GLY A 12 -16.50 19.74 -3.40
N ALA A 13 -16.59 18.53 -2.88
CA ALA A 13 -15.63 17.43 -3.15
C ALA A 13 -16.14 16.41 -4.19
N LYS A 14 -17.19 16.72 -4.94
CA LYS A 14 -17.81 15.78 -5.89
C LYS A 14 -17.81 16.32 -7.31
N ILE A 15 -17.60 15.45 -8.27
CA ILE A 15 -17.87 15.75 -9.68
C ILE A 15 -19.39 15.83 -9.84
N TYR A 16 -19.89 17.01 -10.21
CA TYR A 16 -21.29 17.24 -10.50
C TYR A 16 -21.64 16.76 -11.91
N ARG A 17 -20.83 17.16 -12.91
CA ARG A 17 -21.05 16.79 -14.31
C ARG A 17 -19.75 16.88 -15.10
N GLY A 18 -19.55 15.98 -16.06
CA GLY A 18 -18.53 16.05 -17.11
C GLY A 18 -19.20 16.12 -18.49
N GLY A 19 -18.62 16.86 -19.41
CA GLY A 19 -19.15 17.02 -20.76
C GLY A 19 -18.39 18.03 -21.61
N LEU A 20 -19.00 18.47 -22.70
CA LEU A 20 -18.46 19.55 -23.53
C LEU A 20 -18.50 20.88 -22.77
N TRP A 21 -17.48 21.71 -22.96
CA TRP A 21 -17.42 23.04 -22.34
C TRP A 21 -18.68 23.85 -22.61
N GLY A 22 -19.13 23.96 -23.88
CA GLY A 22 -20.33 24.73 -24.26
C GLY A 22 -21.63 24.26 -23.60
N GLU A 23 -21.69 23.03 -23.07
CA GLU A 23 -22.84 22.56 -22.30
C GLU A 23 -22.73 22.92 -20.81
N LEU A 24 -21.48 22.96 -20.30
CA LEU A 24 -21.22 23.20 -18.88
C LEU A 24 -21.11 24.67 -18.54
N GLU A 25 -20.63 25.53 -19.44
CA GLU A 25 -20.50 26.96 -19.20
C GLU A 25 -21.85 27.66 -18.94
N ALA A 26 -22.96 27.07 -19.43
CA ALA A 26 -24.31 27.56 -19.23
C ALA A 26 -24.96 27.08 -17.92
N LEU A 27 -24.27 26.26 -17.11
CA LEU A 27 -24.82 25.81 -15.83
C LEU A 27 -25.01 26.99 -14.86
N PRO A 28 -26.13 27.05 -14.14
CA PRO A 28 -26.33 28.07 -13.13
C PRO A 28 -25.43 27.85 -11.93
N GLY A 29 -25.02 28.96 -11.27
CA GLY A 29 -24.25 28.85 -10.01
C GLY A 29 -22.76 28.56 -10.16
N ILE A 30 -22.18 28.73 -11.35
CA ILE A 30 -20.73 28.65 -11.52
C ILE A 30 -20.08 29.86 -10.84
N GLU A 31 -19.32 29.61 -9.80
CA GLU A 31 -18.60 30.65 -9.05
C GLU A 31 -17.20 30.89 -9.61
N LYS A 32 -16.56 29.85 -10.17
CA LYS A 32 -15.18 29.92 -10.66
C LYS A 32 -14.96 29.00 -11.86
N ILE A 33 -14.27 29.53 -12.85
CA ILE A 33 -13.79 28.78 -14.02
C ILE A 33 -12.26 28.72 -13.96
N ILE A 34 -11.70 27.54 -14.18
CA ILE A 34 -10.26 27.31 -14.30
C ILE A 34 -10.01 26.76 -15.70
N ASP A 35 -9.43 27.58 -16.55
CA ASP A 35 -8.97 27.15 -17.86
C ASP A 35 -7.58 26.51 -17.72
N LEU A 36 -7.49 25.21 -18.07
CA LEU A 36 -6.25 24.45 -18.02
C LEU A 36 -5.45 24.52 -19.31
N GLY A 37 -5.96 25.24 -20.33
CA GLY A 37 -5.33 25.33 -21.63
C GLY A 37 -5.22 23.97 -22.33
N ASN A 38 -4.07 23.70 -22.96
CA ASN A 38 -3.83 22.43 -23.66
C ASN A 38 -3.47 21.32 -22.66
N ALA A 39 -4.47 20.77 -21.99
CA ALA A 39 -4.33 19.75 -20.96
C ALA A 39 -5.39 18.65 -21.09
N VAL A 40 -5.19 17.54 -20.39
CA VAL A 40 -6.14 16.43 -20.28
C VAL A 40 -6.63 16.34 -18.84
N ILE A 41 -7.94 16.38 -18.64
CA ILE A 41 -8.56 16.06 -17.35
C ILE A 41 -8.85 14.57 -17.31
N MET A 42 -8.33 13.88 -16.30
CA MET A 42 -8.53 12.45 -16.10
C MET A 42 -8.66 12.13 -14.61
N PRO A 43 -9.26 10.98 -14.24
CA PRO A 43 -9.22 10.49 -12.87
C PRO A 43 -7.78 10.36 -12.37
N GLY A 44 -7.56 10.64 -11.08
CA GLY A 44 -6.28 10.39 -10.46
C GLY A 44 -5.88 8.92 -10.50
N PHE A 45 -4.59 8.65 -10.54
CA PHE A 45 -4.07 7.28 -10.56
C PHE A 45 -4.35 6.54 -9.25
N ILE A 46 -4.46 5.22 -9.37
CA ILE A 46 -4.57 4.31 -8.23
C ILE A 46 -3.30 3.48 -8.18
N ASN A 47 -2.51 3.62 -7.11
CA ASN A 47 -1.38 2.76 -6.82
C ASN A 47 -1.87 1.60 -5.95
N THR A 48 -2.03 0.43 -6.55
CA THR A 48 -2.60 -0.76 -5.90
C THR A 48 -1.59 -1.54 -5.05
N HIS A 49 -0.31 -1.15 -5.05
CA HIS A 49 0.73 -1.81 -4.26
C HIS A 49 1.87 -0.84 -3.96
N THR A 50 2.09 -0.53 -2.69
CA THR A 50 3.22 0.28 -2.25
C THR A 50 3.60 -0.04 -0.81
N HIS A 51 4.84 0.31 -0.45
CA HIS A 51 5.40 0.27 0.89
C HIS A 51 5.94 1.66 1.23
N LEU A 52 5.07 2.57 1.63
CA LEU A 52 5.45 3.96 1.90
C LEU A 52 6.45 4.08 3.05
N ASP A 53 6.40 3.12 3.98
CA ASP A 53 7.38 3.03 5.08
C ASP A 53 8.80 2.68 4.62
N LEU A 54 9.01 2.30 3.34
CA LEU A 54 10.32 2.03 2.75
C LEU A 54 10.84 3.15 1.83
N THR A 55 10.10 4.22 1.64
CA THR A 55 10.47 5.31 0.69
C THR A 55 11.87 5.87 0.93
N ASN A 56 12.28 6.02 2.19
CA ASN A 56 13.59 6.53 2.55
C ASN A 56 14.75 5.55 2.29
N LEU A 57 14.48 4.30 1.87
CA LEU A 57 15.49 3.37 1.38
C LEU A 57 15.95 3.69 -0.05
N HIS A 58 15.26 4.58 -0.76
CA HIS A 58 15.67 5.02 -2.09
C HIS A 58 17.12 5.48 -2.09
N ASN A 59 17.94 4.93 -3.00
CA ASN A 59 19.39 5.15 -3.11
C ASN A 59 20.23 4.67 -1.90
N ARG A 60 19.64 3.99 -0.90
CA ARG A 60 20.37 3.40 0.22
C ARG A 60 20.59 1.90 0.05
N ILE A 61 19.81 1.26 -0.80
CA ILE A 61 19.93 -0.15 -1.16
C ILE A 61 20.76 -0.26 -2.43
N LYS A 62 21.82 -1.07 -2.40
CA LYS A 62 22.68 -1.29 -3.57
C LYS A 62 21.96 -2.19 -4.57
N PRO A 63 22.02 -1.87 -5.88
CA PRO A 63 21.49 -2.77 -6.90
C PRO A 63 22.07 -4.16 -6.80
N THR A 64 21.24 -5.16 -6.94
CA THR A 64 21.63 -6.59 -6.96
C THR A 64 20.65 -7.37 -7.81
N SER A 65 21.12 -8.40 -8.49
CA SER A 65 20.28 -9.34 -9.23
C SER A 65 19.75 -10.48 -8.34
N ASN A 66 20.24 -10.60 -7.11
CA ASN A 66 19.81 -11.62 -6.16
C ASN A 66 18.79 -11.05 -5.20
N PHE A 67 17.56 -11.58 -5.25
CA PHE A 67 16.44 -11.07 -4.47
C PHE A 67 16.65 -11.24 -2.95
N THR A 68 17.14 -12.40 -2.50
CA THR A 68 17.40 -12.63 -1.08
C THR A 68 18.48 -11.71 -0.53
N HIS A 69 19.48 -11.37 -1.34
CA HIS A 69 20.48 -10.37 -0.97
C HIS A 69 19.86 -8.96 -0.87
N TRP A 70 18.94 -8.61 -1.77
CA TRP A 70 18.18 -7.35 -1.65
C TRP A 70 17.38 -7.31 -0.35
N VAL A 71 16.67 -8.39 0.00
CA VAL A 71 15.92 -8.49 1.27
C VAL A 71 16.84 -8.30 2.48
N PHE A 72 18.04 -8.92 2.49
CA PHE A 72 19.02 -8.69 3.57
C PHE A 72 19.43 -7.23 3.71
N GLN A 73 19.63 -6.51 2.60
CA GLN A 73 19.95 -5.10 2.64
C GLN A 73 18.79 -4.28 3.23
N VAL A 74 17.54 -4.58 2.87
CA VAL A 74 16.34 -3.93 3.41
C VAL A 74 16.25 -4.18 4.92
N ILE A 75 16.36 -5.43 5.37
CA ILE A 75 16.35 -5.79 6.79
C ILE A 75 17.44 -5.04 7.53
N GLY A 76 18.68 -5.12 7.05
CA GLY A 76 19.84 -4.47 7.70
C GLY A 76 19.74 -2.94 7.76
N ALA A 77 19.13 -2.30 6.77
CA ALA A 77 18.87 -0.88 6.79
C ALA A 77 17.81 -0.51 7.84
N ARG A 78 16.71 -1.29 7.89
CA ARG A 78 15.61 -1.06 8.84
C ARG A 78 16.00 -1.32 10.30
N MET A 79 16.92 -2.22 10.59
CA MET A 79 17.40 -2.46 11.96
C MET A 79 17.97 -1.22 12.64
N ARG A 80 18.35 -0.19 11.88
CA ARG A 80 18.91 1.07 12.40
C ARG A 80 17.89 2.19 12.48
N TRP A 81 16.67 1.95 11.99
CA TRP A 81 15.63 2.95 11.93
C TRP A 81 14.91 3.08 13.26
N LYS A 82 14.56 4.32 13.59
CA LYS A 82 13.68 4.68 14.68
C LYS A 82 12.28 4.99 14.12
N ASP A 83 11.33 5.21 15.01
CA ASP A 83 9.95 5.54 14.65
C ASP A 83 9.87 6.77 13.75
N GLU A 84 10.71 7.79 14.01
CA GLU A 84 10.76 9.00 13.20
C GLU A 84 11.20 8.75 11.74
N ASP A 85 12.07 7.77 11.53
CA ASP A 85 12.52 7.39 10.17
C ASP A 85 11.37 6.79 9.37
N TYR A 86 10.54 5.94 10.00
CA TYR A 86 9.34 5.38 9.37
C TYR A 86 8.29 6.46 9.11
N VAL A 87 8.00 7.32 10.07
CA VAL A 87 7.06 8.44 9.91
C VAL A 87 7.47 9.32 8.74
N SER A 88 8.73 9.77 8.74
CA SER A 88 9.29 10.59 7.64
C SER A 88 9.24 9.88 6.29
N SER A 89 9.48 8.57 6.26
CA SER A 89 9.41 7.75 5.05
C SER A 89 8.00 7.72 4.47
N ILE A 90 6.99 7.48 5.32
CA ILE A 90 5.58 7.42 4.93
C ILE A 90 5.11 8.79 4.43
N GLU A 91 5.42 9.88 5.15
CA GLU A 91 5.06 11.24 4.74
C GLU A 91 5.63 11.60 3.37
N LYS A 92 6.93 11.30 3.16
CA LYS A 92 7.59 11.52 1.87
C LYS A 92 6.98 10.68 0.76
N GLY A 93 6.70 9.40 1.01
CA GLY A 93 6.10 8.51 0.03
C GLY A 93 4.70 8.95 -0.36
N ALA A 94 3.86 9.35 0.61
CA ALA A 94 2.54 9.89 0.36
C ALA A 94 2.59 11.18 -0.48
N LYS A 95 3.54 12.08 -0.18
CA LYS A 95 3.77 13.29 -0.95
C LYS A 95 4.17 12.98 -2.39
N LEU A 96 5.11 12.06 -2.61
CA LEU A 96 5.53 11.64 -3.94
C LEU A 96 4.38 11.03 -4.74
N CYS A 97 3.53 10.22 -4.11
CA CYS A 97 2.32 9.70 -4.76
C CYS A 97 1.42 10.83 -5.26
N MET A 98 1.11 11.80 -4.40
CA MET A 98 0.26 12.94 -4.77
C MET A 98 0.87 13.79 -5.88
N GLU A 99 2.17 14.09 -5.81
CA GLU A 99 2.90 14.84 -6.83
C GLU A 99 2.94 14.13 -8.18
N SER A 100 2.82 12.79 -8.16
CA SER A 100 2.72 11.94 -9.36
C SER A 100 1.28 11.76 -9.87
N GLY A 101 0.30 12.46 -9.31
CA GLY A 101 -1.11 12.35 -9.69
C GLY A 101 -1.85 11.13 -9.13
N VAL A 102 -1.25 10.42 -8.17
CA VAL A 102 -1.92 9.31 -7.45
C VAL A 102 -2.86 9.89 -6.41
N THR A 103 -4.11 9.42 -6.41
CA THR A 103 -5.16 9.83 -5.47
C THR A 103 -5.60 8.72 -4.52
N THR A 104 -5.25 7.47 -4.85
CA THR A 104 -5.59 6.29 -4.05
C THR A 104 -4.38 5.37 -3.95
N VAL A 105 -4.09 4.87 -2.76
CA VAL A 105 -2.99 3.92 -2.51
C VAL A 105 -3.46 2.69 -1.75
N ALA A 106 -2.88 1.54 -2.10
CA ALA A 106 -2.89 0.35 -1.27
C ALA A 106 -1.49 0.21 -0.66
N ASP A 107 -1.35 0.56 0.61
CA ASP A 107 -0.08 0.59 1.32
C ASP A 107 0.06 -0.62 2.24
N ILE A 108 1.13 -1.36 2.09
CA ILE A 108 1.46 -2.51 2.94
C ILE A 108 2.48 -2.05 3.96
N SER A 109 2.13 -2.12 5.24
CA SER A 109 2.99 -1.63 6.31
C SER A 109 3.13 -2.65 7.45
N ASN A 110 4.37 -2.93 7.79
CA ASN A 110 4.71 -3.77 8.93
C ASN A 110 4.60 -2.99 10.25
N THR A 111 4.89 -1.69 10.20
CA THR A 111 4.82 -0.81 11.37
C THR A 111 3.40 -0.25 11.55
N GLY A 112 2.96 0.02 12.75
CA GLY A 112 1.67 0.67 13.00
C GLY A 112 1.61 2.16 12.59
N HIS A 113 2.75 2.75 12.20
CA HIS A 113 2.86 4.19 11.92
C HIS A 113 2.06 4.63 10.69
N ALA A 114 1.90 3.75 9.68
CA ALA A 114 1.15 4.07 8.46
C ALA A 114 -0.28 4.53 8.76
N PHE A 115 -0.97 3.90 9.71
CA PHE A 115 -2.34 4.27 10.06
C PHE A 115 -2.45 5.69 10.59
N SER A 116 -1.56 6.08 11.51
CA SER A 116 -1.58 7.41 12.12
C SER A 116 -1.11 8.52 11.17
N VAL A 117 -0.11 8.24 10.36
CA VAL A 117 0.47 9.21 9.42
C VAL A 117 -0.46 9.42 8.23
N LEU A 118 -0.91 8.34 7.58
CA LEU A 118 -1.76 8.43 6.41
C LEU A 118 -3.17 8.93 6.73
N LYS A 119 -3.64 8.81 7.96
CA LYS A 119 -4.90 9.42 8.39
C LYS A 119 -4.93 10.93 8.15
N LYS A 120 -3.79 11.60 8.24
CA LYS A 120 -3.66 13.05 8.00
C LYS A 120 -3.51 13.40 6.52
N SER A 121 -3.30 12.41 5.65
CA SER A 121 -3.12 12.62 4.22
C SER A 121 -4.46 12.68 3.49
N PRO A 122 -4.62 13.54 2.47
CA PRO A 122 -5.82 13.58 1.63
C PRO A 122 -5.95 12.40 0.65
N LEU A 123 -4.94 11.53 0.55
CA LEU A 123 -5.03 10.31 -0.24
C LEU A 123 -6.17 9.41 0.27
N ARG A 124 -6.90 8.79 -0.64
CA ARG A 124 -7.70 7.60 -0.32
C ARG A 124 -6.74 6.42 -0.16
N LYS A 125 -6.89 5.64 0.90
CA LYS A 125 -5.95 4.55 1.21
C LYS A 125 -6.62 3.34 1.82
N VAL A 126 -6.14 2.17 1.40
CA VAL A 126 -6.26 0.92 2.14
C VAL A 126 -4.89 0.64 2.73
N VAL A 127 -4.76 0.63 4.04
CA VAL A 127 -3.51 0.25 4.72
C VAL A 127 -3.63 -1.21 5.15
N TYR A 128 -2.78 -2.03 4.58
CA TYR A 128 -2.70 -3.45 4.91
C TYR A 128 -1.69 -3.66 6.03
N LYS A 129 -2.17 -4.16 7.16
CA LYS A 129 -1.28 -4.59 8.24
C LYS A 129 -0.53 -5.83 7.77
N GLU A 130 0.78 -5.72 7.65
CA GLU A 130 1.64 -6.82 7.26
C GLU A 130 1.81 -7.82 8.40
N ILE A 131 1.77 -9.09 8.06
CA ILE A 131 1.87 -10.22 9.00
C ILE A 131 3.00 -11.11 8.54
N ILE A 132 3.99 -11.32 9.40
CA ILE A 132 5.15 -12.19 9.16
C ILE A 132 5.26 -13.17 10.32
N GLY A 133 5.53 -14.44 10.01
CA GLY A 133 5.73 -15.49 11.00
C GLY A 133 5.86 -16.86 10.35
N LEU A 134 7.08 -17.40 10.32
CA LEU A 134 7.39 -18.70 9.71
C LEU A 134 7.12 -19.90 10.63
N LYS A 135 7.15 -19.66 11.93
CA LYS A 135 7.02 -20.73 12.92
C LYS A 135 5.55 -20.99 13.23
N PRO A 136 5.00 -22.19 12.92
CA PRO A 136 3.60 -22.50 13.14
C PRO A 136 3.15 -22.30 14.59
N GLU A 137 4.02 -22.59 15.56
CA GLU A 137 3.75 -22.43 16.99
C GLU A 137 3.53 -20.98 17.43
N GLN A 138 3.99 -20.00 16.65
CA GLN A 138 3.79 -18.57 16.90
C GLN A 138 2.51 -18.02 16.30
N ALA A 139 1.81 -18.79 15.47
CA ALA A 139 0.64 -18.30 14.74
C ALA A 139 -0.47 -17.82 15.68
N ALA A 140 -0.72 -18.54 16.77
CA ALA A 140 -1.75 -18.18 17.75
C ALA A 140 -1.46 -16.82 18.41
N ASP A 141 -0.24 -16.63 18.90
CA ASP A 141 0.18 -15.41 19.60
C ASP A 141 0.16 -14.19 18.67
N ILE A 142 0.59 -14.39 17.40
CA ILE A 142 0.56 -13.32 16.38
C ILE A 142 -0.90 -12.93 16.09
N MET A 143 -1.77 -13.90 15.95
CA MET A 143 -3.19 -13.66 15.67
C MET A 143 -3.92 -13.02 16.85
N GLU A 144 -3.59 -13.39 18.08
CA GLU A 144 -4.16 -12.78 19.29
C GLU A 144 -3.87 -11.28 19.31
N LYS A 145 -2.59 -10.88 19.13
CA LYS A 145 -2.19 -9.47 19.06
C LYS A 145 -2.88 -8.74 17.91
N LEU A 146 -2.98 -9.37 16.75
CA LEU A 146 -3.63 -8.76 15.59
C LEU A 146 -5.12 -8.51 15.83
N LYS A 147 -5.82 -9.46 16.46
CA LYS A 147 -7.24 -9.35 16.81
C LYS A 147 -7.50 -8.23 17.83
N GLU A 148 -6.54 -7.96 18.71
CA GLU A 148 -6.60 -6.83 19.64
C GLU A 148 -6.31 -5.50 18.96
N GLU A 149 -5.31 -5.46 18.06
CA GLU A 149 -4.84 -4.23 17.41
C GLU A 149 -5.83 -3.70 16.36
N ILE A 150 -6.31 -4.56 15.46
CA ILE A 150 -7.13 -4.16 14.31
C ILE A 150 -8.39 -3.37 14.68
N PRO A 151 -9.20 -3.78 15.70
CA PRO A 151 -10.40 -3.02 16.07
C PRO A 151 -10.11 -1.63 16.68
N GLN A 152 -8.88 -1.39 17.12
CA GLN A 152 -8.49 -0.10 17.70
C GLN A 152 -8.10 0.93 16.63
N ILE A 153 -7.89 0.50 15.38
CA ILE A 153 -7.52 1.39 14.28
C ILE A 153 -8.74 2.21 13.86
N LYS A 154 -8.65 3.52 14.03
CA LYS A 154 -9.71 4.46 13.66
C LYS A 154 -9.72 4.70 12.16
N THR A 155 -10.64 4.08 11.46
CA THR A 155 -10.92 4.30 10.04
C THR A 155 -11.77 5.56 9.80
N ASP A 156 -11.85 6.00 8.54
CA ASP A 156 -12.72 7.09 8.09
C ASP A 156 -13.08 6.89 6.59
N GLU A 157 -13.68 7.90 5.96
CA GLU A 157 -14.09 7.83 4.54
C GLU A 157 -12.92 7.65 3.57
N LEU A 158 -11.70 8.01 3.98
CA LEU A 158 -10.49 7.93 3.16
C LEU A 158 -9.52 6.82 3.60
N LEU A 159 -9.67 6.28 4.81
CA LEU A 159 -8.79 5.26 5.38
C LEU A 159 -9.57 3.99 5.71
N SER A 160 -9.22 2.90 5.07
CA SER A 160 -9.66 1.56 5.43
C SER A 160 -8.46 0.66 5.77
N VAL A 161 -8.76 -0.45 6.44
CA VAL A 161 -7.77 -1.43 6.91
C VAL A 161 -7.91 -2.71 6.11
N GLY A 162 -6.78 -3.33 5.79
CA GLY A 162 -6.69 -4.68 5.27
C GLY A 162 -5.64 -5.50 6.00
N LEU A 163 -5.48 -6.76 5.64
CA LEU A 163 -4.44 -7.65 6.14
C LEU A 163 -3.53 -8.09 5.01
N SER A 164 -2.24 -8.16 5.28
CA SER A 164 -1.25 -8.69 4.35
C SER A 164 -0.42 -9.80 5.00
N PRO A 165 -0.85 -11.07 4.95
CA PRO A 165 0.09 -12.17 5.13
C PRO A 165 1.18 -12.03 4.07
N HIS A 166 2.41 -11.69 4.48
CA HIS A 166 3.45 -11.12 3.62
C HIS A 166 3.70 -11.96 2.36
N ALA A 167 4.26 -13.15 2.50
CA ALA A 167 4.58 -14.02 1.38
C ALA A 167 4.67 -15.49 1.82
N PRO A 168 4.52 -16.48 0.91
CA PRO A 168 4.63 -17.91 1.26
C PRO A 168 5.97 -18.33 1.88
N TYR A 169 7.03 -17.57 1.61
CA TYR A 169 8.36 -17.84 2.20
C TYR A 169 8.58 -17.20 3.57
N SER A 170 7.64 -16.43 4.09
CA SER A 170 7.77 -15.67 5.35
C SER A 170 6.61 -15.86 6.31
N VAL A 171 5.58 -16.60 5.91
CA VAL A 171 4.37 -16.83 6.70
C VAL A 171 4.05 -18.33 6.71
N SER A 172 3.85 -18.90 7.88
CA SER A 172 3.47 -20.32 8.00
C SER A 172 2.06 -20.55 7.45
N ARG A 173 1.77 -21.80 7.06
CA ARG A 173 0.45 -22.19 6.56
C ARG A 173 -0.64 -21.92 7.60
N GLU A 174 -0.38 -22.23 8.86
CA GLU A 174 -1.29 -22.05 9.98
C GLU A 174 -1.63 -20.57 10.16
N LEU A 175 -0.60 -19.69 10.07
CA LEU A 175 -0.79 -18.25 10.18
C LEU A 175 -1.56 -17.68 8.98
N TYR A 176 -1.29 -18.17 7.77
CA TYR A 176 -2.08 -17.82 6.58
C TYR A 176 -3.56 -18.15 6.75
N GLN A 177 -3.85 -19.40 7.16
CA GLN A 177 -5.22 -19.85 7.35
C GLN A 177 -5.95 -19.04 8.43
N ALA A 178 -5.29 -18.77 9.54
CA ALA A 178 -5.85 -18.00 10.64
C ALA A 178 -6.08 -16.53 10.26
N ALA A 179 -5.11 -15.90 9.55
CA ALA A 179 -5.25 -14.53 9.08
C ALA A 179 -6.36 -14.36 8.05
N CYS A 180 -6.44 -15.27 7.07
CA CYS A 180 -7.50 -15.25 6.05
C CYS A 180 -8.89 -15.53 6.68
N GLY A 181 -8.98 -16.45 7.65
CA GLY A 181 -10.22 -16.70 8.40
C GLY A 181 -10.70 -15.44 9.13
N PHE A 182 -9.82 -14.82 9.90
CA PHE A 182 -10.13 -13.58 10.62
C PHE A 182 -10.50 -12.43 9.66
N ALA A 183 -9.80 -12.30 8.53
CA ALA A 183 -10.13 -11.30 7.53
C ALA A 183 -11.54 -11.51 6.94
N GLY A 184 -11.92 -12.77 6.66
CA GLY A 184 -13.25 -13.11 6.17
C GLY A 184 -14.35 -12.76 7.18
N GLU A 185 -14.18 -13.16 8.45
CA GLU A 185 -15.11 -12.85 9.54
C GLU A 185 -15.26 -11.33 9.74
N SER A 186 -14.16 -10.60 9.66
CA SER A 186 -14.11 -9.15 9.85
C SER A 186 -14.37 -8.33 8.56
N ARG A 187 -14.59 -8.99 7.42
CA ARG A 187 -14.78 -8.37 6.10
C ARG A 187 -13.63 -7.46 5.70
N LEU A 188 -12.40 -7.82 6.03
CA LEU A 188 -11.21 -7.08 5.67
C LEU A 188 -10.65 -7.57 4.33
N PRO A 189 -10.20 -6.67 3.44
CA PRO A 189 -9.48 -7.07 2.25
C PRO A 189 -8.13 -7.69 2.61
N VAL A 190 -7.71 -8.66 1.81
CA VAL A 190 -6.42 -9.36 1.98
C VAL A 190 -5.59 -9.19 0.73
N CYS A 191 -4.29 -8.97 0.91
CA CYS A 191 -3.29 -9.07 -0.15
C CYS A 191 -2.08 -9.88 0.33
N THR A 192 -1.27 -10.34 -0.61
CA THR A 192 -0.03 -11.07 -0.32
C THR A 192 0.93 -10.95 -1.50
N HIS A 193 2.22 -11.01 -1.23
CA HIS A 193 3.22 -11.15 -2.28
C HIS A 193 3.28 -12.62 -2.72
N LEU A 194 3.27 -12.85 -4.02
CA LEU A 194 3.34 -14.20 -4.58
C LEU A 194 4.03 -14.17 -5.93
N ALA A 195 5.03 -15.01 -6.09
CA ALA A 195 5.79 -15.15 -7.33
C ALA A 195 6.44 -13.83 -7.79
N GLU A 196 6.94 -13.05 -6.82
CA GLU A 196 7.57 -11.75 -7.05
C GLU A 196 8.86 -11.87 -7.87
N THR A 197 9.56 -13.00 -7.71
CA THR A 197 10.79 -13.30 -8.44
C THR A 197 10.85 -14.76 -8.88
N LEU A 198 11.70 -15.04 -9.87
CA LEU A 198 11.99 -16.43 -10.29
C LEU A 198 12.62 -17.25 -9.16
N ASP A 199 13.41 -16.64 -8.27
CA ASP A 199 13.99 -17.29 -7.10
C ASP A 199 12.90 -17.81 -6.16
N GLU A 200 11.84 -17.02 -5.95
CA GLU A 200 10.68 -17.44 -5.15
C GLU A 200 9.92 -18.58 -5.83
N VAL A 201 9.67 -18.48 -7.13
CA VAL A 201 9.01 -19.55 -7.91
C VAL A 201 9.80 -20.85 -7.82
N GLU A 202 11.13 -20.78 -7.96
CA GLU A 202 11.98 -21.96 -7.80
C GLU A 202 11.89 -22.57 -6.40
N PHE A 203 11.93 -21.72 -5.38
CA PHE A 203 11.79 -22.16 -3.99
C PHE A 203 10.44 -22.82 -3.73
N LEU A 204 9.33 -22.20 -4.13
CA LEU A 204 7.99 -22.72 -3.88
C LEU A 204 7.68 -24.00 -4.65
N THR A 205 8.29 -24.18 -5.83
CA THR A 205 8.00 -25.35 -6.69
C THR A 205 8.98 -26.50 -6.48
N LYS A 206 10.23 -26.21 -6.11
CA LYS A 206 11.31 -27.20 -6.05
C LYS A 206 11.99 -27.28 -4.69
N GLY A 207 11.81 -26.29 -3.80
CA GLY A 207 12.54 -26.21 -2.53
C GLY A 207 14.02 -25.88 -2.67
N THR A 208 14.44 -25.35 -3.83
CA THR A 208 15.84 -25.05 -4.16
C THR A 208 16.08 -23.55 -4.37
N GLY A 209 17.29 -23.17 -4.79
CA GLY A 209 17.66 -21.78 -5.05
C GLY A 209 18.23 -21.05 -3.83
N SER A 210 18.11 -19.73 -3.82
CA SER A 210 18.70 -18.85 -2.80
C SER A 210 17.94 -18.84 -1.46
N PHE A 211 16.62 -19.06 -1.49
CA PHE A 211 15.74 -18.98 -0.33
C PHE A 211 16.06 -19.97 0.81
N PRO A 212 16.37 -21.27 0.58
CA PRO A 212 16.70 -22.19 1.68
C PRO A 212 17.89 -21.73 2.52
N THR A 213 18.88 -21.09 1.89
CA THR A 213 20.05 -20.55 2.61
C THR A 213 19.66 -19.27 3.36
N PHE A 214 18.90 -18.38 2.73
CA PHE A 214 18.39 -17.15 3.33
C PHE A 214 17.55 -17.44 4.58
N LEU A 215 16.57 -18.34 4.49
CA LEU A 215 15.66 -18.67 5.59
C LEU A 215 16.35 -19.32 6.80
N ARG A 216 17.51 -19.92 6.62
CA ARG A 216 18.32 -20.43 7.74
C ARG A 216 19.08 -19.34 8.50
N GLN A 217 19.17 -18.14 7.94
CA GLN A 217 19.95 -17.03 8.51
C GLN A 217 19.09 -15.98 9.21
N ILE A 218 17.76 -16.05 9.02
CA ILE A 218 16.77 -15.16 9.67
C ILE A 218 15.93 -15.97 10.65
#